data_e6c0501d1cea75c0feb08e8b223bbcf7
#
_entry.id   e6c0501d1cea75c0feb08e8b223bbcf7
#
_cell.length_a   1.000
_cell.length_b   1.000
_cell.length_c   1.000
_cell.angle_alpha   90.00
_cell.angle_beta   90.00
_cell.angle_gamma   90.00
#
_symmetry.space_group_name_H-M   'P 1'
#
loop_
_entity.id
_entity.type
_entity.pdbx_description
1 polymer ?
#
loop_
_entity_poly.entity_id
_entity_poly.type
_entity_poly.pdbx_seq_one_letter_code
_entity_poly.pdbx_strand_id
1 'polypeptide(L)'
;LMGALQTRPIDADTLEQPAARARFSDATLAQIAAMTPVLQCECPNHIASLLMSIGAFEQYCRECEDTDPKEKVLHQHLAELSGAARGIFEQALIEVAKADNLDLAAIDQAASESDLSSA
;
A
#
# COMPACT_ATOMS: atom_id res chain seq x y z
N LEU A 1 1.92 -20.18 17.73
CA LEU A 1 2.01 -20.07 17.36
C LEU A 1 1.91 -19.51 16.57
N MET A 2 2.04 -19.24 16.42
CA MET A 2 1.98 -18.75 15.54
C MET A 2 1.58 -19.18 14.57
N GLY A 3 1.24 -20.16 14.72
CA GLY A 3 0.62 -20.75 13.63
C GLY A 3 -0.28 -19.90 13.01
N ALA A 4 -0.50 -19.01 13.63
CA ALA A 4 -1.39 -18.12 13.08
C ALA A 4 -0.94 -17.41 11.90
N LEU A 5 0.24 -17.59 11.51
CA LEU A 5 0.58 -17.11 10.26
C LEU A 5 -0.07 -17.88 9.22
N GLN A 6 -1.29 -17.69 9.11
CA GLN A 6 -2.03 -18.17 8.06
C GLN A 6 -1.83 -17.29 6.90
N THR A 7 -0.68 -17.34 6.34
CA THR A 7 -0.43 -16.75 5.07
C THR A 7 -1.18 -17.55 4.06
N ARG A 8 -2.26 -17.03 3.61
CA ARG A 8 -2.88 -17.57 2.45
C ARG A 8 -1.94 -17.42 1.28
N PRO A 9 -1.70 -18.49 0.51
CA PRO A 9 -0.90 -18.34 -0.71
C PRO A 9 -1.60 -17.33 -1.63
N ILE A 10 -0.83 -16.52 -2.28
CA ILE A 10 -1.35 -15.60 -3.29
C ILE A 10 -1.75 -16.45 -4.49
N ASP A 11 -3.01 -16.45 -4.80
CA ASP A 11 -3.50 -17.22 -5.93
C ASP A 11 -3.75 -16.32 -7.14
N ALA A 12 -4.01 -16.92 -8.28
CA ALA A 12 -4.24 -16.18 -9.52
C ALA A 12 -5.47 -15.29 -9.43
N ASP A 13 -6.47 -15.69 -8.68
CA ASP A 13 -7.67 -14.88 -8.51
C ASP A 13 -7.38 -13.56 -7.85
N THR A 14 -6.51 -13.56 -6.84
CA THR A 14 -6.10 -12.32 -6.16
C THR A 14 -5.43 -11.36 -7.14
N LEU A 15 -4.59 -11.89 -8.03
CA LEU A 15 -3.86 -11.06 -8.99
C LEU A 15 -4.76 -10.58 -10.12
N GLU A 16 -5.82 -11.30 -10.44
CA GLU A 16 -6.72 -10.94 -11.53
C GLU A 16 -7.87 -10.05 -11.12
N GLN A 17 -8.10 -9.89 -9.82
CA GLN A 17 -9.19 -9.04 -9.35
C GLN A 17 -8.89 -7.59 -9.65
N PRO A 18 -9.92 -6.80 -9.97
CA PRO A 18 -9.73 -5.37 -10.16
C PRO A 18 -9.09 -4.75 -8.93
N ALA A 19 -8.18 -3.84 -9.14
CA ALA A 19 -7.50 -3.18 -8.05
C ALA A 19 -8.50 -2.41 -7.19
N ALA A 20 -8.51 -2.70 -5.92
CA ALA A 20 -9.35 -1.97 -4.98
C ALA A 20 -8.79 -0.56 -4.77
N ARG A 21 -9.62 0.33 -4.24
CA ARG A 21 -9.16 1.64 -3.85
C ARG A 21 -8.06 1.53 -2.82
N ALA A 22 -7.15 2.49 -2.84
CA ALA A 22 -6.10 2.55 -1.85
C ALA A 22 -6.70 2.72 -0.46
N ARG A 23 -6.30 1.88 0.48
CA ARG A 23 -6.79 1.92 1.86
C ARG A 23 -6.14 3.00 2.68
N PHE A 24 -4.94 3.41 2.30
CA PHE A 24 -4.16 4.39 3.05
C PHE A 24 -3.76 5.53 2.13
N SER A 25 -3.87 6.75 2.61
CA SER A 25 -3.44 7.92 1.86
C SER A 25 -1.91 8.00 1.87
N ASP A 26 -1.36 8.74 0.90
CA ASP A 26 0.07 8.98 0.85
C ASP A 26 0.56 9.67 2.13
N ALA A 27 -0.24 10.57 2.71
CA ALA A 27 0.11 11.23 3.95
C ALA A 27 0.23 10.25 5.11
N THR A 28 -0.71 9.30 5.21
CA THR A 28 -0.66 8.26 6.23
C THR A 28 0.57 7.38 6.06
N LEU A 29 0.84 6.94 4.83
CA LEU A 29 2.00 6.10 4.56
C LEU A 29 3.31 6.83 4.85
N ALA A 30 3.38 8.11 4.52
CA ALA A 30 4.56 8.92 4.81
C ALA A 30 4.81 9.03 6.31
N GLN A 31 3.75 9.19 7.09
CA GLN A 31 3.87 9.23 8.54
C GLN A 31 4.38 7.90 9.10
N ILE A 32 3.83 6.80 8.65
CA ILE A 32 4.26 5.48 9.10
C ILE A 32 5.72 5.24 8.71
N ALA A 33 6.09 5.60 7.49
CA ALA A 33 7.46 5.41 7.01
C ALA A 33 8.47 6.21 7.84
N ALA A 34 8.08 7.38 8.32
CA ALA A 34 8.95 8.27 9.08
C ALA A 34 8.92 8.02 10.58
N MET A 35 8.01 7.18 11.08
CA MET A 35 7.91 6.94 12.51
C MET A 35 9.18 6.32 13.06
N THR A 36 9.58 6.79 14.24
CA THR A 36 10.63 6.11 14.96
C THR A 36 10.07 4.78 15.47
N PRO A 37 10.73 3.67 15.20
CA PRO A 37 10.23 2.38 15.69
C PRO A 37 10.19 2.38 17.21
N VAL A 38 9.01 2.14 17.77
CA VAL A 38 8.83 2.04 19.21
C VAL A 38 9.33 0.70 19.69
N LEU A 39 9.25 -0.31 18.81
CA LEU A 39 9.76 -1.63 19.05
C LEU A 39 10.95 -1.86 18.15
N GLN A 40 11.64 -2.95 18.34
CA GLN A 40 12.85 -3.24 17.57
C GLN A 40 12.58 -3.58 16.11
N CYS A 41 11.32 -3.59 15.71
CA CYS A 41 10.93 -3.97 14.35
C CYS A 41 10.62 -2.75 13.51
N GLU A 42 11.27 -2.64 12.36
CA GLU A 42 11.03 -1.56 11.40
C GLU A 42 10.10 -1.98 10.27
N CYS A 43 9.42 -3.12 10.41
CA CYS A 43 8.57 -3.64 9.35
C CYS A 43 7.48 -2.64 8.91
N PRO A 44 6.77 -1.97 9.84
CA PRO A 44 5.76 -1.00 9.40
C PRO A 44 6.35 0.12 8.55
N ASN A 45 7.53 0.61 8.91
CA ASN A 45 8.20 1.68 8.17
C ASN A 45 8.56 1.24 6.76
N HIS A 46 9.12 0.04 6.64
CA HIS A 46 9.51 -0.51 5.34
C HIS A 46 8.30 -0.80 4.46
N ILE A 47 7.25 -1.39 5.02
CA ILE A 47 6.03 -1.69 4.26
C ILE A 47 5.37 -0.41 3.77
N ALA A 48 5.30 0.62 4.61
CA ALA A 48 4.73 1.90 4.21
C ALA A 48 5.52 2.52 3.05
N SER A 49 6.84 2.45 3.09
CA SER A 49 7.69 2.95 2.00
C SER A 49 7.47 2.18 0.71
N LEU A 50 7.35 0.86 0.80
CA LEU A 50 7.06 0.03 -0.36
C LEU A 50 5.69 0.38 -0.96
N LEU A 51 4.69 0.59 -0.11
CA LEU A 51 3.36 0.96 -0.57
C LEU A 51 3.36 2.30 -1.29
N MET A 52 4.13 3.26 -0.83
CA MET A 52 4.25 4.54 -1.52
C MET A 52 4.86 4.34 -2.91
N SER A 53 5.86 3.49 -3.04
CA SER A 53 6.50 3.20 -4.32
C SER A 53 5.57 2.46 -5.27
N ILE A 54 4.87 1.44 -4.76
CA ILE A 54 3.92 0.69 -5.58
C ILE A 54 2.78 1.60 -6.06
N GLY A 55 2.25 2.41 -5.17
CA GLY A 55 1.18 3.34 -5.50
C GLY A 55 1.60 4.37 -6.55
N ALA A 56 2.82 4.87 -6.43
CA ALA A 56 3.35 5.83 -7.40
C ALA A 56 3.51 5.19 -8.78
N PHE A 57 3.96 3.93 -8.83
CA PHE A 57 4.08 3.21 -10.09
C PHE A 57 2.72 2.90 -10.71
N GLU A 58 1.75 2.50 -9.88
CA GLU A 58 0.39 2.27 -10.34
C GLU A 58 -0.18 3.52 -11.00
N GLN A 59 -0.01 4.66 -10.35
CA GLN A 59 -0.51 5.93 -10.87
C GLN A 59 0.23 6.32 -12.15
N TYR A 60 1.53 6.14 -12.21
CA TYR A 60 2.31 6.40 -13.41
C TYR A 60 1.76 5.59 -14.59
N CYS A 61 1.48 4.31 -14.39
CA CYS A 61 0.95 3.46 -15.44
C CYS A 61 -0.45 3.90 -15.90
N ARG A 62 -1.28 4.39 -14.97
CA ARG A 62 -2.63 4.86 -15.31
C ARG A 62 -2.62 6.17 -16.07
N GLU A 63 -1.66 7.03 -15.77
CA GLU A 63 -1.58 8.36 -16.37
C GLU A 63 -0.71 8.43 -17.63
N CYS A 64 -0.10 7.31 -17.98
CA CYS A 64 0.79 7.28 -19.11
C CYS A 64 0.01 7.47 -20.42
N GLU A 65 0.40 8.48 -21.20
CA GLU A 65 -0.25 8.76 -22.47
C GLU A 65 0.50 8.06 -23.58
N ASP A 66 0.06 6.84 -23.89
CA ASP A 66 0.71 6.04 -24.92
C ASP A 66 0.02 6.24 -26.25
N THR A 67 0.81 6.49 -27.28
CA THR A 67 0.30 6.57 -28.65
C THR A 67 0.25 5.20 -29.32
N ASP A 68 1.06 4.25 -28.83
CA ASP A 68 1.07 2.90 -29.35
C ASP A 68 0.05 2.04 -28.59
N PRO A 69 -0.94 1.43 -29.30
CA PRO A 69 -1.93 0.58 -28.62
C PRO A 69 -1.35 -0.57 -27.83
N LYS A 70 -0.23 -1.12 -28.25
CA LYS A 70 0.42 -2.22 -27.53
C LYS A 70 0.97 -1.75 -26.19
N GLU A 71 1.59 -0.58 -26.17
CA GLU A 71 2.10 -0.01 -24.93
C GLU A 71 0.97 0.37 -23.99
N LYS A 72 -0.14 0.86 -24.55
CA LYS A 72 -1.30 1.21 -23.75
C LYS A 72 -1.85 -0.01 -23.03
N VAL A 73 -1.98 -1.13 -23.73
CA VAL A 73 -2.47 -2.38 -23.13
C VAL A 73 -1.50 -2.86 -22.05
N LEU A 74 -0.20 -2.78 -22.32
CA LEU A 74 0.81 -3.16 -21.35
C LEU A 74 0.71 -2.32 -20.08
N HIS A 75 0.63 -1.00 -20.23
CA HIS A 75 0.55 -0.11 -19.05
C HIS A 75 -0.73 -0.30 -18.26
N GLN A 76 -1.84 -0.57 -18.93
CA GLN A 76 -3.08 -0.90 -18.22
C GLN A 76 -2.93 -2.18 -17.42
N HIS A 77 -2.28 -3.19 -17.99
CA HIS A 77 -2.04 -4.44 -17.28
C HIS A 77 -1.10 -4.24 -16.10
N LEU A 78 -0.04 -3.46 -16.29
CA LEU A 78 0.90 -3.14 -15.20
C LEU A 78 0.21 -2.38 -14.06
N ALA A 79 -0.71 -1.48 -14.41
CA ALA A 79 -1.48 -0.77 -13.39
C ALA A 79 -2.35 -1.73 -12.57
N GLU A 80 -2.95 -2.70 -13.23
CA GLU A 80 -3.77 -3.72 -12.55
C GLU A 80 -2.92 -4.59 -11.64
N LEU A 81 -1.77 -5.03 -12.11
CA LEU A 81 -0.85 -5.83 -11.30
C LEU A 81 -0.33 -5.04 -10.11
N SER A 82 0.01 -3.77 -10.32
CA SER A 82 0.49 -2.91 -9.25
C SER A 82 -0.59 -2.67 -8.20
N GLY A 83 -1.83 -2.49 -8.63
CA GLY A 83 -2.94 -2.34 -7.70
C GLY A 83 -3.18 -3.59 -6.88
N ALA A 84 -3.06 -4.76 -7.49
CA ALA A 84 -3.19 -6.02 -6.76
C ALA A 84 -2.05 -6.17 -5.74
N ALA A 85 -0.82 -5.86 -6.13
CA ALA A 85 0.32 -5.91 -5.22
C ALA A 85 0.14 -4.93 -4.06
N ARG A 86 -0.35 -3.72 -4.35
CA ARG A 86 -0.65 -2.73 -3.32
C ARG A 86 -1.62 -3.29 -2.29
N GLY A 87 -2.69 -3.92 -2.76
CA GLY A 87 -3.68 -4.51 -1.85
C GLY A 87 -3.09 -5.58 -0.95
N ILE A 88 -2.18 -6.40 -1.48
CA ILE A 88 -1.50 -7.43 -0.70
C ILE A 88 -0.64 -6.78 0.39
N PHE A 89 0.14 -5.77 0.05
CA PHE A 89 1.00 -5.11 1.02
C PHE A 89 0.22 -4.23 2.00
N GLU A 90 -0.96 -3.72 1.62
CA GLU A 90 -1.85 -3.06 2.56
C GLU A 90 -2.30 -4.04 3.65
N GLN A 91 -2.61 -5.26 3.25
CA GLN A 91 -2.95 -6.30 4.21
C GLN A 91 -1.75 -6.64 5.11
N ALA A 92 -0.56 -6.69 4.55
CA ALA A 92 0.66 -6.92 5.32
C ALA A 92 0.86 -5.82 6.37
N LEU A 93 0.61 -4.57 6.00
CA LEU A 93 0.71 -3.45 6.94
C LEU A 93 -0.28 -3.60 8.08
N ILE A 94 -1.52 -3.99 7.78
CA ILE A 94 -2.54 -4.22 8.80
C ILE A 94 -2.11 -5.30 9.76
N GLU A 95 -1.54 -6.40 9.26
CA GLU A 95 -1.13 -7.51 10.10
C GLU A 95 0.05 -7.15 10.99
N VAL A 96 1.03 -6.44 10.45
CA VAL A 96 2.17 -5.98 11.23
C VAL A 96 1.72 -4.96 12.28
N ALA A 97 0.80 -4.06 11.90
CA ALA A 97 0.28 -3.08 12.85
C ALA A 97 -0.42 -3.75 14.03
N LYS A 98 -1.18 -4.80 13.77
CA LYS A 98 -1.82 -5.56 14.84
C LYS A 98 -0.80 -6.21 15.75
N ALA A 99 0.24 -6.80 15.17
CA ALA A 99 1.29 -7.46 15.94
C ALA A 99 2.06 -6.47 16.81
N ASP A 100 2.29 -5.26 16.30
CA ASP A 100 3.06 -4.23 17.01
C ASP A 100 2.19 -3.25 17.79
N ASN A 101 0.89 -3.48 17.84
CA ASN A 101 -0.07 -2.62 18.54
C ASN A 101 -0.08 -1.18 18.03
N LEU A 102 0.09 -1.01 16.73
CA LEU A 102 -0.03 0.30 16.10
C LEU A 102 -1.49 0.58 15.77
N ASP A 103 -1.94 1.77 16.13
CA ASP A 103 -3.30 2.20 15.82
C ASP A 103 -3.30 2.94 14.48
N LEU A 104 -3.55 2.20 13.41
CA LEU A 104 -3.55 2.78 12.06
C LEU A 104 -4.65 3.81 11.87
N ALA A 105 -5.79 3.63 12.54
CA ALA A 105 -6.89 4.58 12.46
C ALA A 105 -6.49 5.93 13.05
N ALA A 106 -5.80 5.92 14.18
CA ALA A 106 -5.32 7.14 14.80
C ALA A 106 -4.28 7.83 13.93
N ILE A 107 -3.39 7.07 13.31
CA ILE A 107 -2.36 7.63 12.43
C ILE A 107 -3.03 8.25 11.19
N ASP A 108 -4.01 7.58 10.62
CA ASP A 108 -4.74 8.06 9.47
C ASP A 108 -5.49 9.35 9.78
N GLN A 109 -6.11 9.43 10.95
CA GLN A 109 -6.81 10.62 11.38
C GLN A 109 -5.85 11.79 11.58
N ALA A 110 -4.72 11.55 12.22
CA ALA A 110 -3.72 12.58 12.45
C ALA A 110 -3.16 13.10 11.12
N ALA A 111 -2.94 12.23 10.15
CA ALA A 111 -2.47 12.62 8.83
C ALA A 111 -3.50 13.48 8.10
N SER A 112 -4.78 13.13 8.20
CA SER A 112 -5.86 13.91 7.60
C SER A 112 -5.97 15.30 8.21
N GLU A 113 -5.83 15.40 9.52
CA GLU A 113 -5.86 16.68 10.22
C GLU A 113 -4.67 17.56 9.83
N SER A 114 -3.51 16.95 9.67
CA SER A 114 -2.31 17.65 9.23
C SER A 114 -2.48 18.20 7.81
N ASP A 115 -3.07 17.42 6.91
CA ASP A 115 -3.35 17.86 5.55
C ASP A 115 -4.32 19.04 5.53
N LEU A 116 -5.35 18.99 6.37
CA LEU A 116 -6.30 20.09 6.47
C LEU A 116 -5.65 21.36 7.03
N SER A 117 -4.71 21.20 7.93
CA SER A 117 -4.01 22.34 8.54
C SER A 117 -3.05 23.02 7.59
N SER A 118 -2.55 22.28 6.61
CA SER A 118 -1.59 22.86 5.67
C SER A 118 -2.25 23.48 4.44
N ALA A 119 -3.54 23.49 4.39
CA ALA A 119 -4.26 24.09 3.26
C ALA A 119 -4.32 25.64 3.36
#